data_fb1559da9a142dc545d9ddeeff53ec22
#
_entry.id   fb1559da9a142dc545d9ddeeff53ec22
#
_cell.length_a   1.000
_cell.length_b   1.000
_cell.length_c   1.000
_cell.angle_alpha   90.00
_cell.angle_beta   90.00
_cell.angle_gamma   90.00
#
_symmetry.space_group_name_H-M   'P 1'
#
loop_
_entity.id
_entity.type
_entity.pdbx_description
1 polymer ?
#
loop_
_entity_poly.entity_id
_entity_poly.type
_entity_poly.pdbx_seq_one_letter_code
_entity_poly.pdbx_strand_id
1 'polypeptide(L)'
;DALPISGLQFSWTADLIAIVALLGSARFFLALAGLDVGTSFGGIGSSREVMIAALAEPAMLLMVFCLALVAGSTQLSTVAHFLASSYVGLRVSLGMALIALIMVALAENARIPIDNPATHLELTMVHEAMVLEYSGRHLAMIEFGASLKLLLYISLIACVFAPWQIALSGSGPLAYAIGA
;
A
#
# COMPACT_ATOMS: atom_id res chain seq x y z
N ASP A 1 11.67 -25.77 1.88
CA ASP A 1 12.31 -25.47 3.14
C ASP A 1 12.38 -23.97 3.33
N ALA A 2 11.95 -23.58 4.47
CA ALA A 2 11.40 -22.33 4.92
C ALA A 2 12.24 -21.09 4.59
N LEU A 3 11.60 -20.11 3.95
CA LEU A 3 12.06 -18.72 3.96
C LEU A 3 12.22 -18.25 5.41
N PRO A 4 13.18 -17.37 5.74
CA PRO A 4 13.35 -16.81 7.09
C PRO A 4 12.09 -16.11 7.62
N ILE A 5 11.12 -15.81 6.76
CA ILE A 5 9.78 -15.30 7.13
C ILE A 5 8.90 -16.40 7.76
N SER A 6 9.18 -17.69 7.53
CA SER A 6 8.41 -18.78 8.13
C SER A 6 8.62 -18.96 9.64
N GLY A 7 9.64 -18.29 10.19
CA GLY A 7 9.88 -18.25 11.64
C GLY A 7 9.04 -17.20 12.37
N LEU A 8 8.36 -16.28 11.67
CA LEU A 8 7.46 -15.32 12.29
C LEU A 8 6.13 -16.03 12.59
N GLN A 9 5.72 -16.04 13.85
CA GLN A 9 4.48 -16.68 14.33
C GLN A 9 3.20 -16.19 13.62
N PHE A 10 3.27 -15.12 12.86
CA PHE A 10 2.16 -14.49 12.16
C PHE A 10 2.27 -14.53 10.63
N SER A 11 3.17 -15.34 10.05
CA SER A 11 3.33 -15.41 8.58
C SER A 11 2.05 -15.87 7.84
N TRP A 12 1.19 -16.66 8.51
CA TRP A 12 -0.09 -17.13 7.98
C TRP A 12 -1.18 -16.04 7.94
N THR A 13 -1.00 -14.92 8.65
CA THR A 13 -1.98 -13.81 8.67
C THR A 13 -1.78 -12.79 7.55
N ALA A 14 -0.67 -12.85 6.83
CA ALA A 14 -0.34 -11.95 5.73
C ALA A 14 -1.06 -12.37 4.43
N ASP A 15 -2.40 -12.35 4.46
CA ASP A 15 -3.24 -12.52 3.29
C ASP A 15 -3.40 -11.18 2.57
N LEU A 16 -3.18 -11.18 1.26
CA LEU A 16 -3.27 -9.95 0.44
C LEU A 16 -4.68 -9.34 0.47
N ILE A 17 -5.73 -10.16 0.53
CA ILE A 17 -7.11 -9.69 0.63
C ILE A 17 -7.32 -8.98 1.99
N ALA A 18 -6.81 -9.56 3.07
CA ALA A 18 -6.88 -8.95 4.40
C ALA A 18 -6.14 -7.61 4.46
N ILE A 19 -4.97 -7.52 3.81
CA ILE A 19 -4.21 -6.26 3.73
C ILE A 19 -5.03 -5.19 3.01
N VAL A 20 -5.65 -5.51 1.87
CA VAL A 20 -6.48 -4.56 1.12
C VAL A 20 -7.69 -4.12 1.95
N ALA A 21 -8.36 -5.06 2.63
CA ALA A 21 -9.51 -4.74 3.48
C ALA A 21 -9.13 -3.82 4.66
N LEU A 22 -7.96 -4.05 5.29
CA LEU A 22 -7.47 -3.20 6.36
C LEU A 22 -7.10 -1.80 5.87
N LEU A 23 -6.48 -1.68 4.69
CA LEU A 23 -6.19 -0.38 4.08
C LEU A 23 -7.45 0.39 3.73
N GLY A 24 -8.46 -0.29 3.16
CA GLY A 24 -9.77 0.31 2.89
C GLY A 24 -10.48 0.78 4.16
N SER A 25 -10.44 -0.02 5.24
CA SER A 25 -11.02 0.39 6.52
C SER A 25 -10.31 1.59 7.14
N ALA A 26 -8.97 1.65 7.08
CA ALA A 26 -8.20 2.79 7.57
C ALA A 26 -8.57 4.09 6.83
N ARG A 27 -8.77 4.02 5.53
CA ARG A 27 -9.24 5.10 4.67
C ARG A 27 -10.65 5.58 5.04
N PHE A 28 -11.54 4.61 5.23
CA PHE A 28 -12.92 4.90 5.66
C PHE A 28 -12.93 5.70 6.96
N PHE A 29 -12.16 5.30 7.96
CA PHE A 29 -12.06 6.02 9.22
C PHE A 29 -11.41 7.41 9.07
N LEU A 30 -10.44 7.57 8.17
CA LEU A 30 -9.86 8.88 7.88
C LEU A 30 -10.89 9.82 7.24
N ALA A 31 -11.68 9.33 6.29
CA ALA A 31 -12.76 10.12 5.67
C ALA A 31 -13.82 10.50 6.69
N LEU A 32 -14.19 9.59 7.61
CA LEU A 32 -15.10 9.91 8.72
C LEU A 32 -14.52 10.98 9.65
N ALA A 33 -13.23 10.90 9.97
CA ALA A 33 -12.56 11.91 10.78
C ALA A 33 -12.64 13.30 10.12
N GLY A 34 -12.40 13.39 8.81
CA GLY A 34 -12.55 14.66 8.07
C GLY A 34 -13.98 15.21 8.05
N LEU A 35 -14.99 14.33 8.09
CA LEU A 35 -16.41 14.74 8.19
C LEU A 35 -16.81 15.15 9.61
N ASP A 36 -16.26 14.53 10.64
CA ASP A 36 -16.59 14.76 12.05
C ASP A 36 -16.31 16.18 12.49
N VAL A 37 -15.31 16.83 11.90
CA VAL A 37 -14.97 18.23 12.17
C VAL A 37 -16.06 19.20 11.74
N GLY A 38 -16.90 18.84 10.79
CA GLY A 38 -18.06 19.65 10.35
C GLY A 38 -17.68 20.90 9.54
N THR A 39 -16.44 21.02 9.06
CA THR A 39 -16.02 22.13 8.21
C THR A 39 -16.30 21.86 6.74
N SER A 40 -16.48 22.91 5.93
CA SER A 40 -16.66 22.76 4.49
C SER A 40 -15.45 22.15 3.79
N PHE A 41 -14.24 22.47 4.26
CA PHE A 41 -13.00 21.91 3.73
C PHE A 41 -12.85 20.42 4.05
N GLY A 42 -13.13 20.02 5.29
CA GLY A 42 -13.15 18.61 5.68
C GLY A 42 -14.16 17.79 4.86
N GLY A 43 -15.33 18.35 4.60
CA GLY A 43 -16.35 17.72 3.76
C GLY A 43 -15.94 17.56 2.29
N ILE A 44 -15.31 18.58 1.71
CA ILE A 44 -14.79 18.53 0.33
C ILE A 44 -13.62 17.53 0.23
N GLY A 45 -12.68 17.58 1.17
CA GLY A 45 -11.56 16.64 1.22
C GLY A 45 -12.03 15.19 1.32
N SER A 46 -12.94 14.91 2.26
CA SER A 46 -13.49 13.55 2.46
C SER A 46 -14.26 13.04 1.25
N SER A 47 -15.06 13.87 0.58
CA SER A 47 -15.78 13.45 -0.63
C SER A 47 -14.84 13.05 -1.78
N ARG A 48 -13.74 13.79 -1.95
CA ARG A 48 -12.71 13.47 -2.95
C ARG A 48 -11.95 12.20 -2.59
N GLU A 49 -11.61 12.03 -1.32
CA GLU A 49 -10.93 10.82 -0.84
C GLU A 49 -11.80 9.59 -1.09
N VAL A 50 -13.09 9.63 -0.79
CA VAL A 50 -14.03 8.52 -1.05
C VAL A 50 -14.15 8.25 -2.56
N MET A 51 -14.13 9.28 -3.40
CA MET A 51 -14.15 9.09 -4.86
C MET A 51 -12.88 8.37 -5.35
N ILE A 52 -11.71 8.74 -4.84
CA ILE A 52 -10.45 8.06 -5.16
C ILE A 52 -10.49 6.62 -4.64
N ALA A 53 -10.99 6.38 -3.43
CA ALA A 53 -11.17 5.06 -2.84
C ALA A 53 -12.04 4.16 -3.71
N ALA A 54 -13.15 4.66 -4.21
CA ALA A 54 -14.05 3.90 -5.07
C ALA A 54 -13.40 3.35 -6.35
N LEU A 55 -12.29 3.95 -6.79
CA LEU A 55 -11.51 3.48 -7.93
C LEU A 55 -10.30 2.64 -7.50
N ALA A 56 -9.61 3.05 -6.43
CA ALA A 56 -8.38 2.42 -5.97
C ALA A 56 -8.62 1.05 -5.33
N GLU A 57 -9.68 0.87 -4.54
CA GLU A 57 -9.99 -0.39 -3.88
C GLU A 57 -10.30 -1.54 -4.86
N PRO A 58 -11.19 -1.36 -5.86
CA PRO A 58 -11.39 -2.39 -6.88
C PRO A 58 -10.13 -2.69 -7.69
N ALA A 59 -9.31 -1.68 -8.00
CA ALA A 59 -8.04 -1.87 -8.71
C ALA A 59 -7.06 -2.72 -7.89
N MET A 60 -6.96 -2.48 -6.58
CA MET A 60 -6.17 -3.31 -5.66
C MET A 60 -6.66 -4.75 -5.62
N LEU A 61 -7.98 -4.97 -5.51
CA LEU A 61 -8.55 -6.32 -5.50
C LEU A 61 -8.27 -7.06 -6.81
N LEU A 62 -8.44 -6.40 -7.95
CA LEU A 62 -8.11 -6.99 -9.25
C LEU A 62 -6.63 -7.37 -9.37
N MET A 63 -5.72 -6.52 -8.85
CA MET A 63 -4.30 -6.82 -8.80
C MET A 63 -4.03 -8.05 -7.91
N VAL A 64 -4.63 -8.12 -6.72
CA VAL A 64 -4.51 -9.28 -5.83
C VAL A 64 -5.02 -10.55 -6.49
N PHE A 65 -6.17 -10.51 -7.15
CA PHE A 65 -6.69 -11.66 -7.90
C PHE A 65 -5.77 -12.08 -9.05
N CYS A 66 -5.19 -11.13 -9.77
CA CYS A 66 -4.21 -11.42 -10.81
C CYS A 66 -2.99 -12.17 -10.24
N LEU A 67 -2.45 -11.71 -9.12
CA LEU A 67 -1.33 -12.37 -8.42
C LEU A 67 -1.74 -13.75 -7.88
N ALA A 68 -2.92 -13.85 -7.29
CA ALA A 68 -3.43 -15.10 -6.75
C ALA A 68 -3.66 -16.17 -7.82
N LEU A 69 -4.17 -15.77 -8.99
CA LEU A 69 -4.33 -16.69 -10.15
C LEU A 69 -2.99 -17.20 -10.67
N VAL A 70 -1.96 -16.36 -10.64
CA VAL A 70 -0.61 -16.74 -11.10
C VAL A 70 0.09 -17.65 -10.07
N ALA A 71 -0.02 -17.33 -8.78
CA ALA A 71 0.66 -18.03 -7.70
C ALA A 71 -0.15 -19.18 -7.10
N GLY A 72 -1.45 -19.26 -7.38
CA GLY A 72 -2.37 -20.24 -6.80
C GLY A 72 -2.74 -20.00 -5.33
N SER A 73 -2.41 -18.83 -4.78
CA SER A 73 -2.67 -18.49 -3.38
C SER A 73 -2.78 -16.98 -3.18
N THR A 74 -3.55 -16.55 -2.18
CA THR A 74 -3.65 -15.15 -1.74
C THR A 74 -2.63 -14.81 -0.64
N GLN A 75 -1.94 -15.79 -0.10
CA GLN A 75 -0.91 -15.58 0.93
C GLN A 75 0.32 -14.88 0.33
N LEU A 76 0.70 -13.76 0.92
CA LEU A 76 1.85 -12.95 0.48
C LEU A 76 3.14 -13.77 0.44
N SER A 77 3.39 -14.62 1.44
CA SER A 77 4.58 -15.46 1.50
C SER A 77 4.65 -16.46 0.34
N THR A 78 3.52 -17.09 0.00
CA THR A 78 3.42 -18.03 -1.12
C THR A 78 3.60 -17.33 -2.47
N VAL A 79 2.98 -16.17 -2.63
CA VAL A 79 3.12 -15.34 -3.85
C VAL A 79 4.56 -14.90 -4.03
N ALA A 80 5.19 -14.36 -2.99
CA ALA A 80 6.59 -13.93 -3.03
C ALA A 80 7.55 -15.10 -3.33
N HIS A 81 7.34 -16.24 -2.68
CA HIS A 81 8.13 -17.43 -2.96
C HIS A 81 7.97 -17.94 -4.40
N PHE A 82 6.74 -17.95 -4.90
CA PHE A 82 6.47 -18.37 -6.28
C PHE A 82 7.18 -17.45 -7.29
N LEU A 83 7.10 -16.15 -7.09
CA LEU A 83 7.76 -15.17 -7.95
C LEU A 83 9.28 -15.20 -7.86
N ALA A 84 9.84 -15.55 -6.69
CA ALA A 84 11.28 -15.69 -6.49
C ALA A 84 11.84 -17.01 -7.04
N SER A 85 11.11 -18.12 -6.92
CA SER A 85 11.59 -19.47 -7.27
C SER A 85 11.27 -19.89 -8.70
N SER A 86 10.24 -19.32 -9.30
CA SER A 86 9.84 -19.65 -10.66
C SER A 86 10.59 -18.76 -11.65
N TYR A 87 11.15 -19.34 -12.73
CA TYR A 87 11.49 -18.60 -13.94
C TYR A 87 10.19 -18.07 -14.56
N VAL A 88 9.58 -17.10 -13.90
CA VAL A 88 8.43 -16.39 -14.40
C VAL A 88 8.96 -15.50 -15.52
N GLY A 89 8.97 -16.01 -16.75
CA GLY A 89 9.31 -15.20 -17.92
C GLY A 89 8.47 -13.91 -17.90
N LEU A 90 8.93 -12.87 -18.57
CA LEU A 90 8.31 -11.55 -18.63
C LEU A 90 6.81 -11.68 -19.01
N ARG A 91 5.96 -11.84 -17.99
CA ARG A 91 4.51 -11.89 -18.20
C ARG A 91 3.99 -10.46 -18.21
N VAL A 92 3.43 -10.04 -19.33
CA VAL A 92 2.83 -8.72 -19.48
C VAL A 92 1.82 -8.42 -18.37
N SER A 93 1.07 -9.44 -17.91
CA SER A 93 0.12 -9.30 -16.82
C SER A 93 0.77 -8.86 -15.50
N LEU A 94 1.95 -9.37 -15.17
CA LEU A 94 2.67 -8.96 -13.94
C LEU A 94 3.24 -7.55 -14.07
N GLY A 95 3.72 -7.17 -15.26
CA GLY A 95 4.14 -5.79 -15.51
C GLY A 95 2.99 -4.80 -15.39
N MET A 96 1.82 -5.15 -15.92
CA MET A 96 0.61 -4.33 -15.76
C MET A 96 0.13 -4.27 -14.29
N ALA A 97 0.23 -5.38 -13.56
CA ALA A 97 -0.09 -5.41 -12.13
C ALA A 97 0.85 -4.51 -11.31
N LEU A 98 2.14 -4.48 -11.64
CA LEU A 98 3.10 -3.57 -11.01
C LEU A 98 2.74 -2.09 -11.28
N ILE A 99 2.46 -1.74 -12.54
CA ILE A 99 2.07 -0.37 -12.90
C ILE A 99 0.80 0.01 -12.16
N ALA A 100 -0.21 -0.86 -12.12
CA ALA A 100 -1.44 -0.63 -11.39
C ALA A 100 -1.19 -0.42 -9.89
N LEU A 101 -0.34 -1.24 -9.28
CA LEU A 101 0.01 -1.11 -7.87
C LEU A 101 0.75 0.21 -7.57
N ILE A 102 1.65 0.64 -8.44
CA ILE A 102 2.34 1.93 -8.31
C ILE A 102 1.33 3.09 -8.43
N MET A 103 0.44 3.03 -9.40
CA MET A 103 -0.60 4.07 -9.56
C MET A 103 -1.52 4.16 -8.34
N VAL A 104 -1.95 3.02 -7.83
CA VAL A 104 -2.75 2.97 -6.60
C VAL A 104 -1.95 3.49 -5.41
N ALA A 105 -0.68 3.10 -5.25
CA ALA A 105 0.17 3.58 -4.17
C ALA A 105 0.33 5.12 -4.21
N LEU A 106 0.47 5.72 -5.40
CA LEU A 106 0.52 7.18 -5.55
C LEU A 106 -0.81 7.83 -5.17
N ALA A 107 -1.93 7.26 -5.61
CA ALA A 107 -3.27 7.76 -5.29
C ALA A 107 -3.56 7.66 -3.79
N GLU A 108 -3.26 6.50 -3.20
CA GLU A 108 -3.48 6.21 -1.79
C GLU A 108 -2.66 7.08 -0.83
N ASN A 109 -1.47 7.47 -1.24
CA ASN A 109 -0.58 8.29 -0.40
C ASN A 109 -0.63 9.78 -0.78
N ALA A 110 -1.66 10.22 -1.52
CA ALA A 110 -1.85 11.60 -1.93
C ALA A 110 -0.56 12.21 -2.52
N ARG A 111 0.08 11.48 -3.45
CA ARG A 111 1.30 11.93 -4.10
C ARG A 111 1.01 12.50 -5.49
N ILE A 112 1.95 13.30 -6.00
CA ILE A 112 1.88 13.81 -7.37
C ILE A 112 1.79 12.62 -8.35
N PRO A 113 0.87 12.61 -9.31
CA PRO A 113 0.05 13.73 -9.83
C PRO A 113 -1.35 13.87 -9.20
N ILE A 114 -1.72 13.01 -8.25
CA ILE A 114 -3.08 12.94 -7.69
C ILE A 114 -3.35 14.13 -6.77
N ASP A 115 -2.41 14.43 -5.89
CA ASP A 115 -2.45 15.59 -5.00
C ASP A 115 -1.17 16.41 -5.19
N ASN A 116 -1.32 17.71 -5.49
CA ASN A 116 -0.17 18.58 -5.74
C ASN A 116 -0.11 19.68 -4.70
N PRO A 117 0.78 19.58 -3.71
CA PRO A 117 0.92 20.59 -2.65
C PRO A 117 1.45 21.95 -3.16
N ALA A 118 2.02 22.01 -4.37
CA ALA A 118 2.55 23.24 -4.94
C ALA A 118 1.45 24.17 -5.51
N THR A 119 0.26 23.65 -5.75
CA THR A 119 -0.89 24.43 -6.15
C THR A 119 -1.62 24.93 -4.91
N HIS A 120 -1.14 25.91 -4.21
CA HIS A 120 -1.72 26.52 -2.97
C HIS A 120 -3.21 26.91 -3.04
N LEU A 121 -3.95 26.33 -3.96
CA LEU A 121 -5.38 26.43 -4.08
C LEU A 121 -5.99 25.31 -3.20
N GLU A 122 -6.58 25.70 -2.11
CA GLU A 122 -7.36 24.86 -1.16
C GLU A 122 -8.33 23.88 -1.84
N LEU A 123 -8.70 24.16 -3.09
CA LEU A 123 -9.58 23.35 -3.92
C LEU A 123 -8.92 22.09 -4.53
N THR A 124 -7.60 21.98 -4.52
CA THR A 124 -6.86 20.85 -5.12
C THR A 124 -6.27 19.88 -4.11
N MET A 125 -6.22 20.28 -2.83
CA MET A 125 -5.74 19.44 -1.74
C MET A 125 -6.83 18.47 -1.31
N VAL A 126 -6.49 17.17 -1.20
CA VAL A 126 -7.39 16.11 -0.74
C VAL A 126 -7.07 15.77 0.71
N HIS A 127 -5.88 15.27 0.95
CA HIS A 127 -5.45 14.80 2.27
C HIS A 127 -5.31 15.96 3.26
N GLU A 128 -4.64 17.02 2.88
CA GLU A 128 -4.43 18.18 3.76
C GLU A 128 -5.75 18.86 4.14
N ALA A 129 -6.74 18.91 3.24
CA ALA A 129 -8.05 19.48 3.53
C ALA A 129 -8.80 18.74 4.64
N MET A 130 -8.62 17.42 4.76
CA MET A 130 -9.22 16.63 5.85
C MET A 130 -8.53 16.83 7.19
N VAL A 131 -7.26 17.23 7.18
CA VAL A 131 -6.39 17.24 8.38
C VAL A 131 -6.19 18.64 8.94
N LEU A 132 -6.61 19.70 8.22
CA LEU A 132 -6.40 21.11 8.57
C LEU A 132 -6.82 21.49 10.01
N GLU A 133 -7.88 20.90 10.52
CA GLU A 133 -8.44 21.21 11.83
C GLU A 133 -7.80 20.42 12.98
N TYR A 134 -7.02 19.40 12.64
CA TYR A 134 -6.34 18.60 13.65
C TYR A 134 -5.02 19.25 14.05
N SER A 135 -4.73 19.23 15.36
CA SER A 135 -3.49 19.79 15.92
C SER A 135 -2.87 18.89 16.98
N GLY A 136 -1.61 19.17 17.29
CA GLY A 136 -0.89 18.49 18.34
C GLY A 136 -0.79 16.97 18.13
N ARG A 137 -1.14 16.18 19.17
CA ARG A 137 -0.99 14.72 19.13
C ARG A 137 -1.87 14.02 18.10
N HIS A 138 -3.05 14.56 17.81
CA HIS A 138 -3.96 13.95 16.84
C HIS A 138 -3.42 14.08 15.42
N LEU A 139 -2.89 15.23 15.06
CA LEU A 139 -2.19 15.44 13.80
C LEU A 139 -0.98 14.52 13.69
N ALA A 140 -0.16 14.42 14.74
CA ALA A 140 1.01 13.54 14.76
C ALA A 140 0.64 12.05 14.55
N MET A 141 -0.49 11.59 15.11
CA MET A 141 -0.96 10.22 14.89
C MET A 141 -1.41 9.98 13.45
N ILE A 142 -2.09 10.95 12.82
CA ILE A 142 -2.51 10.85 11.41
C ILE A 142 -1.28 10.82 10.49
N GLU A 143 -0.31 11.70 10.69
CA GLU A 143 0.93 11.75 9.93
C GLU A 143 1.77 10.48 10.09
N PHE A 144 1.84 9.96 11.31
CA PHE A 144 2.50 8.68 11.58
C PHE A 144 1.79 7.53 10.84
N GLY A 145 0.46 7.48 10.88
CA GLY A 145 -0.34 6.52 10.14
C GLY A 145 -0.12 6.60 8.62
N ALA A 146 -0.05 7.82 8.06
CA ALA A 146 0.26 8.04 6.65
C ALA A 146 1.66 7.53 6.28
N SER A 147 2.65 7.75 7.14
CA SER A 147 4.02 7.24 6.95
C SER A 147 4.08 5.71 6.98
N LEU A 148 3.36 5.07 7.91
CA LEU A 148 3.25 3.61 7.98
C LEU A 148 2.55 3.04 6.73
N LYS A 149 1.50 3.69 6.24
CA LYS A 149 0.81 3.31 5.01
C LYS A 149 1.76 3.34 3.81
N LEU A 150 2.53 4.40 3.67
CA LEU A 150 3.54 4.51 2.61
C LEU A 150 4.59 3.39 2.71
N LEU A 151 5.12 3.13 3.91
CA LEU A 151 6.07 2.06 4.15
C LEU A 151 5.48 0.69 3.76
N LEU A 152 4.21 0.44 4.07
CA LEU A 152 3.52 -0.78 3.70
C LEU A 152 3.43 -0.95 2.18
N TYR A 153 3.08 0.09 1.43
CA TYR A 153 3.05 0.03 -0.04
C TYR A 153 4.44 -0.24 -0.63
N ILE A 154 5.47 0.43 -0.14
CA ILE A 154 6.86 0.21 -0.59
C ILE A 154 7.28 -1.23 -0.30
N SER A 155 7.00 -1.74 0.90
CA SER A 155 7.35 -3.10 1.29
C SER A 155 6.58 -4.15 0.47
N LEU A 156 5.31 -3.88 0.14
CA LEU A 156 4.50 -4.75 -0.71
C LEU A 156 5.07 -4.82 -2.14
N ILE A 157 5.41 -3.68 -2.73
CA ILE A 157 6.03 -3.60 -4.05
C ILE A 157 7.37 -4.35 -4.05
N ALA A 158 8.21 -4.11 -3.05
CA ALA A 158 9.50 -4.78 -2.92
C ALA A 158 9.35 -6.30 -2.75
N CYS A 159 8.44 -6.74 -1.88
CA CYS A 159 8.23 -8.16 -1.59
C CYS A 159 7.70 -8.93 -2.82
N VAL A 160 6.81 -8.31 -3.60
CA VAL A 160 6.14 -8.99 -4.71
C VAL A 160 6.93 -8.88 -6.01
N PHE A 161 7.44 -7.69 -6.34
CA PHE A 161 8.02 -7.42 -7.66
C PHE A 161 9.55 -7.32 -7.68
N ALA A 162 10.20 -7.13 -6.53
CA ALA A 162 11.65 -7.16 -6.39
C ALA A 162 12.08 -8.24 -5.38
N PRO A 163 11.81 -9.54 -5.64
CA PRO A 163 12.20 -10.62 -4.76
C PRO A 163 13.71 -10.88 -4.87
N TRP A 164 14.49 -9.83 -4.69
CA TRP A 164 15.94 -9.99 -4.53
C TRP A 164 16.11 -10.68 -3.20
N GLN A 165 16.40 -11.97 -3.27
CA GLN A 165 16.54 -12.90 -2.16
C GLN A 165 17.39 -12.29 -1.04
N ILE A 166 16.72 -11.55 -0.18
CA ILE A 166 17.33 -10.69 0.83
C ILE A 166 18.07 -11.48 1.90
N ALA A 167 17.82 -12.78 2.02
CA ALA A 167 18.61 -13.68 2.85
C ALA A 167 18.40 -15.14 2.42
N LEU A 168 19.14 -15.60 1.45
CA LEU A 168 19.40 -17.03 1.35
C LEU A 168 20.34 -17.43 2.50
N SER A 169 20.02 -18.52 3.18
CA SER A 169 20.93 -19.19 4.09
C SER A 169 22.21 -19.52 3.33
N GLY A 170 23.29 -18.75 3.59
CA GLY A 170 24.56 -18.85 2.87
C GLY A 170 25.04 -17.56 2.20
N SER A 171 24.21 -16.53 2.11
CA SER A 171 24.66 -15.22 1.67
C SER A 171 25.41 -14.53 2.80
N GLY A 172 26.61 -14.01 2.51
CA GLY A 172 27.47 -13.35 3.49
C GLY A 172 26.85 -12.05 4.04
N PRO A 173 27.45 -11.46 5.08
CA PRO A 173 26.91 -10.29 5.80
C PRO A 173 26.57 -9.08 4.90
N LEU A 174 27.20 -8.98 3.73
CA LEU A 174 26.92 -7.95 2.74
C LEU A 174 25.52 -8.07 2.10
N ALA A 175 24.96 -9.28 1.96
CA ALA A 175 23.64 -9.47 1.41
C ALA A 175 22.55 -9.00 2.38
N TYR A 176 22.79 -9.10 3.69
CA TYR A 176 21.92 -8.53 4.72
C TYR A 176 21.97 -6.99 4.72
N ALA A 177 23.12 -6.38 4.44
CA ALA A 177 23.26 -4.93 4.42
C ALA A 177 22.64 -4.27 3.18
N ILE A 178 22.54 -4.99 2.06
CA ILE A 178 21.93 -4.50 0.80
C ILE A 178 20.41 -4.73 0.81
N GLY A 179 19.95 -5.68 1.61
CA GLY A 179 18.54 -6.04 1.72
C GLY A 179 17.81 -5.44 2.92
N ALA A 180 18.49 -4.71 3.79
CA ALA A 180 17.90 -3.90 4.87
C ALA A 180 17.69 -2.46 4.42
#